data_286ca4fc25929cd80fa93d06220313da
#
_entry.id   286ca4fc25929cd80fa93d06220313da
#
_cell.length_a   1.000
_cell.length_b   1.000
_cell.length_c   1.000
_cell.angle_alpha   90.00
_cell.angle_beta   90.00
_cell.angle_gamma   90.00
#
_symmetry.space_group_name_H-M   'P 1'
#
loop_
_entity.id
_entity.type
_entity.pdbx_description
1 polymer ?
#
loop_
_entity_poly.entity_id
_entity_poly.type
_entity_poly.pdbx_seq_one_letter_code
_entity_poly.pdbx_strand_id
1 'polypeptide(L)'
;MNNIVITIARQCGCMGDEIGQRLADEYGLTFYNKEHIVKLAKEKGIYDKFPYFFSEIPVNALMHSISSDENNVLLSEARKALYPIIGDGDCVIIGRGANYAFSDRPDKVSVFLSGDKAERIKHIADVHNISERKAKVV
;
A
#
# COMPACT_ATOMS: atom_id res chain seq x y z
N MET A 1 20.57 13.79 8.36
CA MET A 1 20.12 12.90 7.30
C MET A 1 18.66 13.16 7.01
N ASN A 2 18.32 13.40 5.77
CA ASN A 2 16.94 13.69 5.41
C ASN A 2 16.13 12.39 5.40
N ASN A 3 15.04 12.40 6.13
CA ASN A 3 14.11 11.29 6.09
C ASN A 3 13.39 11.27 4.74
N ILE A 4 13.09 10.10 4.23
CA ILE A 4 12.37 9.95 2.97
C ILE A 4 11.27 8.88 3.12
N VAL A 5 10.11 9.18 2.57
CA VAL A 5 9.03 8.21 2.44
C VAL A 5 8.72 8.02 0.96
N ILE A 6 8.88 6.81 0.49
CA ILE A 6 8.51 6.46 -0.89
C ILE A 6 7.21 5.68 -0.84
N THR A 7 6.15 6.26 -1.38
CA THR A 7 4.85 5.59 -1.46
C THR A 7 4.65 5.02 -2.86
N ILE A 8 4.28 3.75 -2.94
CA ILE A 8 4.06 3.07 -4.21
C ILE A 8 2.61 2.65 -4.33
N ALA A 9 1.90 3.26 -5.27
CA ALA A 9 0.62 2.77 -5.73
C ALA A 9 0.84 2.01 -7.04
N ARG A 10 0.04 1.00 -7.32
CA ARG A 10 0.27 0.16 -8.49
C ARG A 10 -1.02 -0.45 -9.01
N GLN A 11 -0.98 -0.80 -10.29
CA GLN A 11 -1.93 -1.75 -10.86
C GLN A 11 -1.52 -3.15 -10.43
N CYS A 12 -2.51 -4.02 -10.27
CA CYS A 12 -2.27 -5.41 -9.91
C CYS A 12 -1.39 -6.09 -10.96
N GLY A 13 -0.38 -6.83 -10.52
CA GLY A 13 0.55 -7.54 -11.40
C GLY A 13 1.75 -6.73 -11.86
N CYS A 14 1.94 -5.50 -11.34
CA CYS A 14 3.08 -4.64 -11.74
C CYS A 14 4.32 -4.84 -10.88
N MET A 15 4.41 -5.93 -10.13
CA MET A 15 5.58 -6.29 -9.33
C MET A 15 5.91 -5.26 -8.24
N GLY A 16 4.86 -4.69 -7.61
CA GLY A 16 5.04 -3.64 -6.60
C GLY A 16 5.90 -4.08 -5.42
N ASP A 17 5.67 -5.28 -4.89
CA ASP A 17 6.44 -5.78 -3.75
C ASP A 17 7.91 -5.97 -4.10
N GLU A 18 8.21 -6.55 -5.26
CA GLU A 18 9.59 -6.77 -5.71
C GLU A 18 10.33 -5.46 -5.94
N ILE A 19 9.68 -4.52 -6.59
CA ILE A 19 10.26 -3.20 -6.86
C ILE A 19 10.47 -2.43 -5.55
N GLY A 20 9.48 -2.45 -4.67
CA GLY A 20 9.57 -1.78 -3.38
C GLY A 20 10.67 -2.34 -2.50
N GLN A 21 10.81 -3.68 -2.46
CA GLN A 21 11.86 -4.33 -1.68
C GLN A 21 13.24 -3.97 -2.23
N ARG A 22 13.41 -3.94 -3.55
CA ARG A 22 14.69 -3.57 -4.15
C ARG A 22 15.06 -2.12 -3.88
N LEU A 23 14.09 -1.21 -3.92
CA LEU A 23 14.32 0.18 -3.54
C LEU A 23 14.75 0.30 -2.08
N ALA A 24 14.07 -0.41 -1.19
CA ALA A 24 14.40 -0.39 0.23
C ALA A 24 15.81 -0.92 0.47
N ASP A 25 16.17 -2.03 -0.16
CA ASP A 25 17.49 -2.64 -0.01
C ASP A 25 18.60 -1.73 -0.55
N GLU A 26 18.35 -1.08 -1.68
CA GLU A 26 19.35 -0.23 -2.33
C GLU A 26 19.65 1.04 -1.53
N TYR A 27 18.63 1.63 -0.91
CA TYR A 27 18.77 2.89 -0.19
C TYR A 27 18.78 2.73 1.34
N GLY A 28 18.78 1.50 1.82
CA GLY A 28 18.78 1.24 3.26
C GLY A 28 17.51 1.68 3.98
N LEU A 29 16.37 1.55 3.33
CA LEU A 29 15.07 1.94 3.86
C LEU A 29 14.31 0.72 4.40
N THR A 30 13.39 0.96 5.33
CA THR A 30 12.49 -0.09 5.80
C THR A 30 11.38 -0.30 4.78
N PHE A 31 11.11 -1.56 4.45
CA PHE A 31 10.05 -1.92 3.51
C PHE A 31 8.78 -2.34 4.25
N TYR A 32 7.64 -1.76 3.86
CA TYR A 32 6.35 -2.10 4.41
C TYR A 32 5.39 -2.49 3.30
N ASN A 33 4.99 -3.75 3.27
CA ASN A 33 3.86 -4.19 2.47
C ASN A 33 2.64 -4.38 3.38
N LYS A 34 1.52 -4.83 2.79
CA LYS A 34 0.29 -5.06 3.54
C LYS A 34 0.48 -5.99 4.74
N GLU A 35 1.19 -7.10 4.53
CA GLU A 35 1.39 -8.11 5.58
C GLU A 35 2.20 -7.55 6.74
N HIS A 36 3.25 -6.80 6.45
CA HIS A 36 4.06 -6.15 7.47
C HIS A 36 3.25 -5.15 8.29
N ILE A 37 2.44 -4.35 7.62
CA ILE A 37 1.63 -3.32 8.28
C ILE A 37 0.56 -3.95 9.17
N VAL A 38 -0.13 -4.98 8.68
CA VAL A 38 -1.15 -5.68 9.47
C VAL A 38 -0.52 -6.32 10.70
N LYS A 39 0.63 -6.96 10.55
CA LYS A 39 1.35 -7.57 11.66
C LYS A 39 1.71 -6.54 12.72
N LEU A 40 2.29 -5.41 12.31
CA LEU A 40 2.67 -4.34 13.22
C LEU A 40 1.45 -3.70 13.89
N ALA A 41 0.35 -3.55 13.16
CA ALA A 41 -0.89 -3.03 13.72
C ALA A 41 -1.43 -3.92 14.84
N LYS A 42 -1.38 -5.23 14.65
CA LYS A 42 -1.80 -6.20 15.67
C LYS A 42 -0.88 -6.15 16.89
N GLU A 43 0.43 -6.11 16.68
CA GLU A 43 1.40 -6.05 17.75
C GLU A 43 1.27 -4.79 18.61
N LYS A 44 0.90 -3.67 17.99
CA LYS A 44 0.73 -2.38 18.67
C LYS A 44 -0.68 -2.12 19.17
N GLY A 45 -1.62 -3.07 18.96
CA GLY A 45 -3.00 -2.92 19.39
C GLY A 45 -3.80 -1.90 18.60
N ILE A 46 -3.35 -1.56 17.40
CA ILE A 46 -3.98 -0.55 16.53
C ILE A 46 -5.01 -1.18 15.60
N TYR A 47 -4.87 -2.46 15.30
CA TYR A 47 -5.71 -3.15 14.33
C TYR A 47 -7.20 -2.99 14.63
N ASP A 48 -7.58 -3.19 15.90
CA ASP A 48 -8.98 -3.14 16.30
C ASP A 48 -9.58 -1.73 16.28
N LYS A 49 -8.73 -0.71 16.30
CA LYS A 49 -9.16 0.69 16.22
C LYS A 49 -9.54 1.10 14.79
N PHE A 50 -8.94 0.43 13.80
CA PHE A 50 -9.15 0.75 12.39
C PHE A 50 -9.34 -0.52 11.57
N PRO A 51 -10.36 -1.35 11.91
CA PRO A 51 -10.50 -2.66 11.29
C PRO A 51 -10.75 -2.59 9.77
N TYR A 52 -11.47 -1.57 9.32
CA TYR A 52 -11.75 -1.40 7.89
C TYR A 52 -10.51 -1.01 7.09
N PHE A 53 -9.63 -0.23 7.70
CA PHE A 53 -8.39 0.17 7.05
C PHE A 53 -7.43 -1.00 6.84
N PHE A 54 -7.31 -1.88 7.84
CA PHE A 54 -6.37 -3.00 7.80
C PHE A 54 -6.93 -4.25 7.16
N SER A 55 -8.25 -4.35 7.01
CA SER A 55 -8.88 -5.52 6.40
C SER A 55 -8.80 -5.47 4.88
N GLU A 56 -9.07 -6.63 4.25
CA GLU A 56 -9.13 -6.73 2.79
C GLU A 56 -10.49 -6.26 2.26
N ILE A 57 -10.71 -4.95 2.31
CA ILE A 57 -11.92 -4.40 1.69
C ILE A 57 -11.68 -4.33 0.19
N PRO A 58 -12.59 -4.88 -0.64
CA PRO A 58 -12.47 -4.77 -2.10
C PRO A 58 -12.36 -3.30 -2.51
N VAL A 59 -11.54 -3.04 -3.53
CA VAL A 59 -11.32 -1.68 -4.06
C VAL A 59 -12.64 -0.99 -4.39
N ASN A 60 -13.64 -1.76 -4.82
CA ASN A 60 -14.97 -1.23 -5.13
C ASN A 60 -15.69 -0.64 -3.91
N ALA A 61 -15.55 -1.27 -2.74
CA ALA A 61 -16.14 -0.75 -1.52
C ALA A 61 -15.43 0.53 -1.06
N LEU A 62 -14.09 0.57 -1.24
CA LEU A 62 -13.30 1.78 -1.00
C LEU A 62 -13.72 2.91 -1.95
N MET A 63 -13.92 2.60 -3.22
CA MET A 63 -14.35 3.60 -4.22
C MET A 63 -15.77 4.11 -3.97
N HIS A 64 -16.65 3.28 -3.46
CA HIS A 64 -17.99 3.73 -3.06
C HIS A 64 -17.97 4.67 -1.85
N SER A 65 -17.07 4.42 -0.90
CA SER A 65 -16.86 5.35 0.21
C SER A 65 -16.21 6.64 -0.26
N ILE A 66 -15.50 6.61 -1.38
CA ILE A 66 -14.78 7.76 -1.95
C ILE A 66 -15.71 8.77 -2.65
N SER A 67 -16.92 8.41 -2.98
CA SER A 67 -17.88 9.33 -3.60
C SER A 67 -18.75 10.10 -2.62
N SER A 68 -18.56 9.92 -1.32
CA SER A 68 -19.32 10.61 -0.28
C SER A 68 -18.39 11.37 0.66
N ASP A 69 -18.96 12.25 1.49
CA ASP A 69 -18.19 13.00 2.50
C ASP A 69 -17.45 12.11 3.50
N GLU A 70 -17.78 10.83 3.55
CA GLU A 70 -17.08 9.83 4.35
C GLU A 70 -15.67 9.58 3.86
N ASN A 71 -15.33 10.00 2.65
CA ASN A 71 -13.98 9.90 2.09
C ASN A 71 -12.92 10.57 2.90
N ASN A 72 -13.22 11.78 3.35
CA ASN A 72 -12.30 12.52 4.19
C ASN A 72 -12.05 11.80 5.50
N VAL A 73 -13.01 11.01 5.96
CA VAL A 73 -12.87 10.19 7.16
C VAL A 73 -11.92 9.03 6.92
N LEU A 74 -12.06 8.33 5.78
CA LEU A 74 -11.16 7.21 5.43
C LEU A 74 -9.73 7.67 5.19
N LEU A 75 -9.55 8.80 4.52
CA LEU A 75 -8.21 9.36 4.29
C LEU A 75 -7.57 9.81 5.60
N SER A 76 -8.34 10.40 6.50
CA SER A 76 -7.82 10.77 7.82
C SER A 76 -7.53 9.54 8.68
N GLU A 77 -8.30 8.46 8.51
CA GLU A 77 -8.01 7.19 9.19
C GLU A 77 -6.69 6.57 8.71
N ALA A 78 -6.37 6.69 7.41
CA ALA A 78 -5.10 6.21 6.89
C ALA A 78 -3.93 6.86 7.63
N ARG A 79 -3.97 8.17 7.83
CA ARG A 79 -2.95 8.89 8.60
C ARG A 79 -2.90 8.40 10.05
N LYS A 80 -4.05 8.35 10.73
CA LYS A 80 -4.13 7.93 12.12
C LYS A 80 -3.67 6.48 12.33
N ALA A 81 -3.93 5.62 11.35
CA ALA A 81 -3.56 4.22 11.42
C ALA A 81 -2.08 4.00 11.13
N LEU A 82 -1.51 4.71 10.15
CA LEU A 82 -0.13 4.49 9.70
C LEU A 82 0.92 5.23 10.53
N TYR A 83 0.62 6.41 11.02
CA TYR A 83 1.61 7.19 11.78
C TYR A 83 2.14 6.48 13.02
N PRO A 84 1.31 5.80 13.84
CA PRO A 84 1.83 5.04 14.98
C PRO A 84 2.75 3.89 14.59
N ILE A 85 2.61 3.38 13.37
CA ILE A 85 3.41 2.25 12.87
C ILE A 85 4.72 2.74 12.28
N ILE A 86 4.67 3.77 11.45
CA ILE A 86 5.79 4.23 10.63
C ILE A 86 6.48 5.44 11.23
N GLY A 87 5.70 6.37 11.78
CA GLY A 87 6.25 7.60 12.36
C GLY A 87 6.94 8.46 11.31
N ASP A 88 8.07 9.04 11.70
CA ASP A 88 8.89 9.90 10.85
C ASP A 88 10.06 9.14 10.18
N GLY A 89 10.05 7.82 10.25
CA GLY A 89 11.13 6.99 9.72
C GLY A 89 11.23 7.01 8.20
N ASP A 90 12.40 6.59 7.72
CA ASP A 90 12.62 6.37 6.29
C ASP A 90 12.02 5.04 5.87
N CYS A 91 11.21 5.03 4.83
CA CYS A 91 10.56 3.80 4.42
C CYS A 91 10.11 3.79 2.96
N VAL A 92 9.87 2.59 2.46
CA VAL A 92 9.12 2.33 1.24
C VAL A 92 7.85 1.62 1.66
N ILE A 93 6.69 2.18 1.30
CA ILE A 93 5.40 1.62 1.68
C ILE A 93 4.53 1.41 0.44
N ILE A 94 3.90 0.25 0.35
CA ILE A 94 3.08 -0.14 -0.79
C ILE A 94 1.60 -0.07 -0.43
N GLY A 95 0.86 0.73 -1.20
CA GLY A 95 -0.60 0.83 -1.08
C GLY A 95 -1.09 1.46 0.21
N ARG A 96 -2.27 1.05 0.64
CA ARG A 96 -2.90 1.42 1.91
C ARG A 96 -3.17 2.91 2.13
N GLY A 97 -3.28 3.68 1.05
CA GLY A 97 -3.52 5.11 1.17
C GLY A 97 -2.34 5.89 1.73
N ALA A 98 -1.13 5.31 1.70
CA ALA A 98 0.07 5.96 2.22
C ALA A 98 0.33 7.30 1.56
N ASN A 99 0.02 7.43 0.27
CA ASN A 99 0.16 8.68 -0.44
C ASN A 99 -0.64 9.81 0.23
N TYR A 100 -1.82 9.50 0.72
CA TYR A 100 -2.67 10.46 1.44
C TYR A 100 -2.25 10.61 2.89
N ALA A 101 -1.87 9.52 3.55
CA ALA A 101 -1.44 9.54 4.95
C ALA A 101 -0.25 10.48 5.16
N PHE A 102 0.68 10.50 4.21
CA PHE A 102 1.90 11.29 4.29
C PHE A 102 1.89 12.50 3.36
N SER A 103 0.71 12.96 2.93
CA SER A 103 0.57 14.05 1.97
C SER A 103 1.20 15.37 2.41
N ASP A 104 1.32 15.58 3.71
CA ASP A 104 1.92 16.80 4.29
C ASP A 104 3.42 16.70 4.53
N ARG A 105 4.04 15.56 4.26
CA ARG A 105 5.49 15.40 4.41
C ARG A 105 6.22 15.97 3.18
N PRO A 106 7.18 16.89 3.40
CA PRO A 106 7.94 17.46 2.27
C PRO A 106 8.92 16.48 1.63
N ASP A 107 9.27 15.41 2.34
CA ASP A 107 10.20 14.38 1.91
C ASP A 107 9.52 13.16 1.27
N LYS A 108 8.24 13.26 0.96
CA LYS A 108 7.49 12.19 0.32
C LYS A 108 7.75 12.13 -1.19
N VAL A 109 8.02 10.92 -1.69
CA VAL A 109 8.07 10.62 -3.12
C VAL A 109 6.94 9.65 -3.44
N SER A 110 6.05 10.04 -4.33
CA SER A 110 4.92 9.21 -4.74
C SER A 110 5.21 8.57 -6.10
N VAL A 111 5.06 7.25 -6.18
CA VAL A 111 5.29 6.47 -7.40
C VAL A 111 4.02 5.70 -7.72
N PHE A 112 3.64 5.71 -8.98
CA PHE A 112 2.56 4.86 -9.47
C PHE A 112 3.10 3.91 -10.53
N LEU A 113 2.92 2.61 -10.32
CA LEU A 113 3.37 1.58 -11.26
C LEU A 113 2.20 1.14 -12.13
N SER A 114 2.39 1.22 -13.44
CA SER A 114 1.44 0.74 -14.43
C SER A 114 2.16 -0.21 -15.38
N GLY A 115 1.40 -1.07 -16.02
CA GLY A 115 1.98 -2.01 -16.95
C GLY A 115 0.96 -2.54 -17.94
N ASP A 116 1.45 -3.19 -18.98
CA ASP A 116 0.60 -3.83 -19.97
C ASP A 116 -0.28 -4.89 -19.32
N LYS A 117 -1.55 -4.90 -19.67
CA LYS A 117 -2.53 -5.81 -19.06
C LYS A 117 -2.14 -7.27 -19.25
N ALA A 118 -1.68 -7.64 -20.43
CA ALA A 118 -1.28 -9.04 -20.73
C ALA A 118 -0.09 -9.47 -19.86
N GLU A 119 0.89 -8.59 -19.70
CA GLU A 119 2.06 -8.87 -18.85
C GLU A 119 1.67 -8.96 -17.38
N ARG A 120 0.76 -8.10 -16.92
CA ARG A 120 0.28 -8.15 -15.54
C ARG A 120 -0.47 -9.44 -15.24
N ILE A 121 -1.32 -9.89 -16.16
CA ILE A 121 -2.06 -11.14 -16.04
C ILE A 121 -1.09 -12.32 -15.97
N LYS A 122 -0.09 -12.34 -16.83
CA LYS A 122 0.92 -13.38 -16.84
C LYS A 122 1.69 -13.44 -15.54
N HIS A 123 2.07 -12.30 -15.00
CA HIS A 123 2.78 -12.23 -13.73
C HIS A 123 1.95 -12.75 -12.57
N ILE A 124 0.67 -12.37 -12.50
CA ILE A 124 -0.26 -12.85 -11.47
C ILE A 124 -0.41 -14.37 -11.58
N ALA A 125 -0.59 -14.88 -12.79
CA ALA A 125 -0.72 -16.31 -13.02
C ALA A 125 0.52 -17.08 -12.54
N ASP A 126 1.72 -16.56 -12.84
CA ASP A 126 2.98 -17.19 -12.44
C ASP A 126 3.18 -17.15 -10.92
N VAL A 127 2.94 -16.03 -10.28
CA VAL A 127 3.18 -15.85 -8.84
C VAL A 127 2.22 -16.67 -8.01
N HIS A 128 0.95 -16.73 -8.40
CA HIS A 128 -0.08 -17.45 -7.66
C HIS A 128 -0.29 -18.88 -8.15
N ASN A 129 0.46 -19.30 -9.17
CA ASN A 129 0.34 -20.63 -9.78
C ASN A 129 -1.10 -20.94 -10.19
N ILE A 130 -1.73 -20.00 -10.85
CA ILE A 130 -3.10 -20.11 -11.39
C ILE A 130 -3.09 -19.89 -12.91
N SER A 131 -4.20 -20.22 -13.56
CA SER A 131 -4.33 -19.98 -14.99
C SER A 131 -4.46 -18.47 -15.27
N GLU A 132 -4.08 -18.05 -16.47
CA GLU A 132 -4.26 -16.64 -16.89
C GLU A 132 -5.73 -16.23 -16.89
N ARG A 133 -6.63 -17.18 -17.17
CA ARG A 133 -8.07 -16.95 -17.10
C ARG A 133 -8.53 -16.54 -15.70
N LYS A 134 -8.01 -17.22 -14.67
CA LYS A 134 -8.27 -16.86 -13.27
C LYS A 134 -7.60 -15.56 -12.90
N ALA A 135 -6.39 -15.32 -13.38
CA ALA A 135 -5.63 -14.11 -13.10
C ALA A 135 -6.36 -12.86 -13.59
N LYS A 136 -7.12 -12.94 -14.69
CA LYS A 136 -7.90 -11.82 -15.21
C LYS A 136 -8.95 -11.30 -14.24
N VAL A 137 -9.44 -12.14 -13.34
CA VAL A 137 -10.56 -11.84 -12.45
C VAL A 137 -10.06 -11.32 -11.10
N VAL A 138 -8.77 -11.39 -10.85
CA VAL A 138 -8.16 -10.95 -9.59
C VAL A 138 -7.93 -9.44 -9.55
#